data_5dad5c87fa424be23f4837181c7a8412
#
_entry.id   5dad5c87fa424be23f4837181c7a8412
#
_cell.length_a   1.000
_cell.length_b   1.000
_cell.length_c   1.000
_cell.angle_alpha   90.00
_cell.angle_beta   90.00
_cell.angle_gamma   90.00
#
_symmetry.space_group_name_H-M   'P 1'
#
loop_
_entity.id
_entity.type
_entity.pdbx_description
1 polymer ?
#
loop_
_entity_poly.entity_id
_entity_poly.type
_entity_poly.pdbx_seq_one_letter_code
_entity_poly.pdbx_strand_id
1 'polypeptide(L)' 'MTITKADLRDRVRELAEEAFHRKLISGYGDGADSNEYQLVCQGKPKHFPLAKARSFLRNLIKQAD' A
#
# COMPACT_ATOMS: atom_id res chain seq x y z
N MET A 1 -18.87 4.46 11.77
CA MET A 1 -17.62 4.08 12.43
C MET A 1 -16.48 4.88 11.86
N THR A 2 -15.64 5.40 12.74
CA THR A 2 -14.51 6.21 12.32
C THR A 2 -13.28 5.34 12.13
N ILE A 3 -12.67 5.39 10.95
CA ILE A 3 -11.43 4.67 10.70
C ILE A 3 -10.27 5.51 11.21
N THR A 4 -9.48 4.95 12.12
CA THR A 4 -8.31 5.64 12.64
C THR A 4 -7.14 5.52 11.66
N LYS A 5 -6.10 6.34 11.87
CA LYS A 5 -4.88 6.24 11.08
C LYS A 5 -4.24 4.86 11.19
N ALA A 6 -4.26 4.30 12.40
CA ALA A 6 -3.70 2.97 12.62
C ALA A 6 -4.46 1.91 11.83
N ASP A 7 -5.78 2.01 11.81
CA ASP A 7 -6.61 1.07 11.06
C ASP A 7 -6.33 1.18 9.56
N LEU A 8 -6.20 2.40 9.07
CA LEU A 8 -5.92 2.63 7.65
C LEU A 8 -4.54 2.08 7.29
N ARG A 9 -3.56 2.31 8.14
CA ARG A 9 -2.21 1.79 7.90
C ARG A 9 -2.20 0.26 7.89
N ASP A 10 -2.90 -0.37 8.82
CA ASP A 10 -2.99 -1.82 8.85
C ASP A 10 -3.64 -2.36 7.58
N ARG A 11 -4.67 -1.67 7.10
CA ARG A 11 -5.34 -2.07 5.87
C ARG A 11 -4.42 -1.93 4.66
N VAL A 12 -3.68 -0.83 4.60
CA VAL A 12 -2.72 -0.62 3.52
C VAL A 12 -1.65 -1.71 3.55
N ARG A 13 -1.17 -2.05 4.75
CA ARG A 13 -0.16 -3.10 4.88
C ARG A 13 -0.69 -4.44 4.41
N GLU A 14 -1.92 -4.79 4.76
CA GLU A 14 -2.52 -6.05 4.30
C GLU A 14 -2.60 -6.09 2.78
N LEU A 15 -3.04 -5.00 2.18
CA LEU A 15 -3.12 -4.93 0.72
C LEU A 15 -1.75 -4.99 0.08
N ALA A 16 -0.77 -4.33 0.70
CA ALA A 16 0.60 -4.35 0.19
C ALA A 16 1.19 -5.76 0.27
N GLU A 17 0.93 -6.48 1.36
CA GLU A 17 1.39 -7.86 1.48
C GLU A 17 0.79 -8.73 0.38
N GLU A 18 -0.50 -8.58 0.13
CA GLU A 18 -1.15 -9.35 -0.91
C GLU A 18 -0.56 -9.03 -2.28
N ALA A 19 -0.39 -7.74 -2.58
CA ALA A 19 0.21 -7.35 -3.85
C ALA A 19 1.62 -7.88 -4.00
N PHE A 20 2.38 -7.89 -2.91
CA PHE A 20 3.74 -8.41 -2.92
C PHE A 20 3.75 -9.91 -3.18
N HIS A 21 2.87 -10.66 -2.52
CA HIS A 21 2.77 -12.10 -2.75
C HIS A 21 2.32 -12.43 -4.17
N ARG A 22 1.54 -11.56 -4.77
CA ARG A 22 1.11 -11.73 -6.15
C ARG A 22 2.15 -11.21 -7.15
N LYS A 23 3.27 -10.69 -6.65
CA LYS A 23 4.36 -10.13 -7.46
C LYS A 23 3.93 -8.90 -8.25
N LEU A 24 2.95 -8.18 -7.75
CA LEU A 24 2.50 -6.93 -8.36
C LEU A 24 3.37 -5.75 -7.97
N ILE A 25 4.01 -5.84 -6.80
CA ILE A 25 4.99 -4.85 -6.34
C ILE A 25 6.24 -5.58 -5.88
N SER A 26 7.37 -4.87 -5.90
CA SER A 26 8.66 -5.46 -5.52
C SER A 26 8.95 -5.37 -4.04
N GLY A 27 8.28 -4.48 -3.33
CA GLY A 27 8.48 -4.32 -1.91
C GLY A 27 7.54 -3.28 -1.34
N TYR A 28 7.52 -3.15 -0.03
CA TYR A 28 6.67 -2.19 0.65
C TYR A 28 7.23 -1.91 2.04
N GLY A 29 6.81 -0.80 2.63
CA GLY A 29 7.23 -0.45 3.98
C GLY A 29 6.61 0.85 4.43
N ASP A 30 6.84 1.22 5.69
CA ASP A 30 6.38 2.48 6.22
C ASP A 30 7.13 3.61 5.52
N GLY A 31 6.40 4.68 5.21
CA GLY A 31 7.03 5.86 4.65
C GLY A 31 7.78 6.65 5.73
N ALA A 32 8.44 7.73 5.32
CA ALA A 32 9.17 8.59 6.23
C ALA A 32 8.23 9.30 7.21
N ASP A 33 6.98 9.49 6.82
CA ASP A 33 5.98 10.15 7.63
C ASP A 33 4.91 9.13 8.03
N SER A 34 4.31 9.33 9.20
CA SER A 34 3.25 8.42 9.69
C SER A 34 2.01 8.42 8.80
N ASN A 35 1.87 9.44 7.94
CA ASN A 35 0.75 9.53 7.02
C ASN A 35 1.05 8.94 5.63
N GLU A 36 2.24 8.40 5.45
CA GLU A 36 2.67 7.90 4.16
C GLU A 36 3.06 6.43 4.22
N TYR A 37 2.96 5.78 3.08
CA TYR A 37 3.39 4.41 2.93
C TYR A 37 4.25 4.31 1.68
N GLN A 38 5.31 3.53 1.75
CA GLN A 38 6.23 3.37 0.62
C GLN A 38 5.93 2.06 -0.10
N LEU A 39 5.78 2.15 -1.41
CA LEU A 39 5.59 0.99 -2.27
C LEU A 39 6.69 0.99 -3.33
N VAL A 40 7.29 -0.17 -3.54
CA VAL A 40 8.34 -0.29 -4.55
C VAL A 40 7.75 -1.00 -5.76
N CYS A 41 7.61 -0.27 -6.85
CA CYS A 41 7.05 -0.79 -8.09
C CYS A 41 8.15 -0.86 -9.14
N GLN A 42 8.45 -2.08 -9.61
CA GLN A 42 9.48 -2.29 -10.63
C GLN A 42 10.84 -1.69 -10.22
N GLY A 43 11.17 -1.83 -8.94
CA GLY A 43 12.42 -1.35 -8.42
C GLY A 43 12.46 0.14 -8.10
N LYS A 44 11.36 0.86 -8.31
CA LYS A 44 11.30 2.30 -8.03
C LYS A 44 10.42 2.55 -6.80
N PRO A 45 10.98 3.13 -5.75
CA PRO A 45 10.19 3.44 -4.55
C PRO A 45 9.26 4.62 -4.81
N LYS A 46 8.03 4.50 -4.35
CA LYS A 46 7.05 5.57 -4.44
C LYS A 46 6.41 5.78 -3.08
N HIS A 47 6.20 7.02 -2.70
CA HIS A 47 5.56 7.37 -1.45
C HIS A 47 4.14 7.84 -1.71
N PHE A 48 3.19 7.27 -0.99
CA PHE A 48 1.79 7.62 -1.14
C PHE A 48 1.20 7.98 0.21
N PRO A 49 0.30 8.97 0.27
CA PRO A 49 -0.54 9.12 1.45
C PRO A 49 -1.30 7.82 1.67
N LEU A 50 -1.62 7.50 2.93
CA LEU A 50 -2.26 6.23 3.25
C LEU A 50 -3.53 5.96 2.44
N ALA A 51 -4.39 6.96 2.29
CA ALA A 51 -5.63 6.78 1.55
C ALA A 51 -5.36 6.46 0.08
N LYS A 52 -4.37 7.13 -0.51
CA LYS A 52 -4.02 6.87 -1.91
C LYS A 52 -3.33 5.52 -2.07
N ALA A 53 -2.51 5.14 -1.10
CA ALA A 53 -1.86 3.84 -1.12
C ALA A 53 -2.92 2.73 -1.12
N ARG A 54 -3.94 2.87 -0.30
CA ARG A 54 -5.02 1.90 -0.24
C ARG A 54 -5.73 1.79 -1.61
N SER A 55 -6.10 2.93 -2.18
CA SER A 55 -6.78 2.93 -3.47
C SER A 55 -5.91 2.35 -4.58
N PHE A 56 -4.65 2.72 -4.59
CA PHE A 56 -3.70 2.22 -5.58
C PHE A 56 -3.58 0.70 -5.50
N LEU A 57 -3.40 0.18 -4.30
CA LEU A 57 -3.22 -1.25 -4.10
C LEU A 57 -4.50 -2.03 -4.43
N ARG A 58 -5.65 -1.51 -4.04
CA ARG A 58 -6.92 -2.16 -4.37
C ARG A 58 -7.11 -2.26 -5.87
N ASN A 59 -6.84 -1.17 -6.58
CA ASN A 59 -6.97 -1.17 -8.04
C ASN A 59 -5.98 -2.12 -8.68
N LEU A 60 -4.76 -2.15 -8.17
CA LEU A 60 -3.73 -3.02 -8.70
C LEU A 60 -4.11 -4.49 -8.55
N ILE A 61 -4.59 -4.87 -7.38
CA ILE A 61 -5.01 -6.25 -7.12
C ILE A 61 -6.24 -6.59 -7.97
N LYS A 62 -7.18 -5.66 -8.07
CA LYS A 62 -8.39 -5.88 -8.84
C LYS A 62 -8.07 -6.07 -10.33
N GLN A 63 -7.13 -5.31 -10.85
CA GLN A 63 -6.74 -5.44 -12.26
C GLN A 63 -6.00 -6.75 -12.54
N ALA A 64 -5.35 -7.31 -11.53
CA ALA A 64 -4.61 -8.56 -11.69
C ALA A 64 -5.53 -9.78 -11.62
N ASP A 65 -6.71 -9.62 -11.09
CA ASP A 65 -7.70 -10.69 -11.09
C ASP A 65 -8.39 -10.72 -12.47
#